data_ad065e665d9969fdf451eb6dab0bf32a
#
_entry.id   ad065e665d9969fdf451eb6dab0bf32a
#
_cell.length_a   1.000
_cell.length_b   1.000
_cell.length_c   1.000
_cell.angle_alpha   90.00
_cell.angle_beta   90.00
_cell.angle_gamma   90.00
#
_symmetry.space_group_name_H-M   'P 1'
#
loop_
_entity.id
_entity.type
_entity.pdbx_description
1 polymer ?
#
loop_
_entity_poly.entity_id
_entity_poly.type
_entity_poly.pdbx_seq_one_letter_code
_entity_poly.pdbx_strand_id
1 'polypeptide(L)'
;MGWRSILLTALIAALFGFAGAELGLRHDQSPSEARRITLNDTINQLLERDVRLTPAQKTSIDAINTRYTRQRNQLMSNLYMARAQLGGAFSENMSLSDPTKEAISNMQTIVGDLQTLTISHIVDIRGQLAPDQRHIYDQKVVEMLMRDTP
;
A
#
# COMPACT_ATOMS: atom_id res chain seq x y z
N MET A 1 8.72 28.69 -10.54
CA MET A 1 8.01 27.50 -10.06
C MET A 1 9.06 26.54 -9.55
N GLY A 2 9.14 26.36 -8.24
CA GLY A 2 10.28 25.67 -7.62
C GLY A 2 10.14 24.16 -7.67
N TRP A 3 11.23 23.47 -7.87
CA TRP A 3 11.40 22.00 -7.80
C TRP A 3 10.68 21.34 -6.60
N ARG A 4 10.60 22.04 -5.49
CA ARG A 4 9.87 21.59 -4.27
C ARG A 4 8.36 21.41 -4.50
N SER A 5 7.75 22.22 -5.38
CA SER A 5 6.33 22.11 -5.72
C SER A 5 6.07 20.90 -6.62
N ILE A 6 7.01 20.56 -7.50
CA ILE A 6 6.91 19.41 -8.41
C ILE A 6 7.02 18.10 -7.61
N LEU A 7 7.91 18.06 -6.60
CA LEU A 7 8.04 16.91 -5.71
C LEU A 7 6.80 16.69 -4.83
N LEU A 8 6.17 17.78 -4.38
CA LEU A 8 4.94 17.69 -3.57
C LEU A 8 3.76 17.18 -4.41
N THR A 9 3.67 17.62 -5.67
CA THR A 9 2.60 17.19 -6.59
C THR A 9 2.79 15.73 -7.01
N ALA A 10 4.02 15.27 -7.21
CA ALA A 10 4.35 13.88 -7.51
C ALA A 10 4.06 12.95 -6.31
N LEU A 11 4.35 13.40 -5.09
CA LEU A 11 4.04 12.65 -3.86
C LEU A 11 2.52 12.50 -3.66
N ILE A 12 1.76 13.56 -3.93
CA ILE A 12 0.29 13.54 -3.86
C ILE A 12 -0.29 12.64 -4.94
N ALA A 13 0.24 12.67 -6.17
CA ALA A 13 -0.20 11.81 -7.26
C ALA A 13 0.07 10.31 -6.98
N ALA A 14 1.21 9.97 -6.36
CA ALA A 14 1.52 8.61 -5.94
C ALA A 14 0.57 8.12 -4.83
N LEU A 15 0.23 8.98 -3.87
CA LEU A 15 -0.71 8.67 -2.79
C LEU A 15 -2.16 8.52 -3.30
N PHE A 16 -2.57 9.31 -4.28
CA PHE A 16 -3.91 9.22 -4.89
C PHE A 16 -3.98 8.17 -6.01
N GLY A 17 -2.91 7.91 -6.73
CA GLY A 17 -2.85 6.87 -7.76
C GLY A 17 -3.02 5.46 -7.20
N PHE A 18 -2.46 5.17 -6.04
CA PHE A 18 -2.58 3.87 -5.38
C PHE A 18 -4.01 3.57 -4.89
N ALA A 19 -4.76 4.60 -4.53
CA ALA A 19 -6.12 4.47 -4.04
C ALA A 19 -7.20 4.77 -5.09
N GLY A 20 -6.91 5.55 -6.14
CA GLY A 20 -7.85 5.94 -7.19
C GLY A 20 -8.15 4.82 -8.19
N ALA A 21 -7.24 3.87 -8.32
CA ALA A 21 -7.36 2.81 -9.30
C ALA A 21 -8.41 1.74 -8.96
N GLU A 22 -8.85 1.63 -7.70
CA GLU A 22 -9.89 0.66 -7.30
C GLU A 22 -11.33 1.21 -7.39
N LEU A 23 -11.53 2.53 -7.59
CA LEU A 23 -12.87 3.16 -7.53
C LEU A 23 -13.50 3.52 -8.88
N GLY A 24 -12.76 3.42 -9.95
CA GLY A 24 -13.31 3.70 -11.27
C GLY A 24 -13.50 2.44 -12.07
N LEU A 25 -14.66 1.86 -12.14
CA LEU A 25 -15.15 0.93 -13.15
C LEU A 25 -15.83 -0.31 -12.55
N ARG A 26 -16.97 -0.09 -11.96
CA ARG A 26 -18.05 -1.08 -12.06
C ARG A 26 -18.92 -0.66 -13.23
N HIS A 27 -18.40 -0.77 -14.43
CA HIS A 27 -19.23 -0.93 -15.65
C HIS A 27 -18.30 -1.35 -16.79
N ASP A 28 -18.40 -2.53 -17.10
CA ASP A 28 -18.16 -3.27 -18.35
C ASP A 28 -17.25 -4.49 -18.17
N GLN A 29 -17.82 -5.65 -18.36
CA GLN A 29 -17.13 -6.93 -18.34
C GLN A 29 -16.37 -7.07 -19.65
N SER A 30 -15.06 -6.75 -19.60
CA SER A 30 -14.12 -7.16 -20.63
C SER A 30 -13.01 -8.01 -20.01
N PRO A 31 -12.60 -9.14 -20.63
CA PRO A 31 -11.70 -10.13 -20.04
C PRO A 31 -10.24 -9.75 -20.16
N SER A 32 -9.89 -8.55 -19.76
CA SER A 32 -8.51 -8.09 -19.58
C SER A 32 -8.35 -7.41 -18.21
N GLU A 33 -8.80 -8.08 -17.16
CA GLU A 33 -8.24 -7.83 -15.84
C GLU A 33 -6.77 -8.28 -15.88
N ALA A 34 -5.91 -7.39 -16.37
CA ALA A 34 -4.53 -7.43 -16.00
C ALA A 34 -4.53 -7.43 -14.47
N ARG A 35 -4.37 -8.62 -13.90
CA ARG A 35 -4.31 -8.88 -12.46
C ARG A 35 -3.40 -7.82 -11.88
N ARG A 36 -3.93 -6.84 -11.17
CA ARG A 36 -3.12 -5.84 -10.48
C ARG A 36 -2.28 -6.58 -9.47
N ILE A 37 -1.05 -6.86 -9.86
CA ILE A 37 -0.08 -7.52 -8.99
C ILE A 37 0.16 -6.54 -7.84
N THR A 38 -0.33 -6.88 -6.66
CA THR A 38 -0.08 -6.07 -5.46
C THR A 38 1.39 -6.24 -5.05
N LEU A 39 1.93 -5.30 -4.29
CA LEU A 39 3.28 -5.42 -3.72
C LEU A 39 3.44 -6.75 -2.96
N ASN A 40 2.41 -7.18 -2.25
CA ASN A 40 2.40 -8.46 -1.53
C ASN A 40 2.50 -9.66 -2.49
N ASP A 41 1.78 -9.65 -3.62
CA ASP A 41 1.89 -10.71 -4.63
C ASP A 41 3.30 -10.76 -5.23
N THR A 42 3.90 -9.59 -5.47
CA THR A 42 5.27 -9.47 -5.97
C THR A 42 6.27 -10.03 -4.96
N ILE A 43 6.13 -9.71 -3.66
CA ILE A 43 6.97 -10.25 -2.59
C ILE A 43 6.82 -11.76 -2.49
N ASN A 44 5.60 -12.30 -2.55
CA ASN A 44 5.38 -13.74 -2.50
C ASN A 44 6.02 -14.46 -3.71
N GLN A 45 5.89 -13.90 -4.91
CA GLN A 45 6.56 -14.44 -6.10
C GLN A 45 8.09 -14.43 -5.98
N LEU A 46 8.66 -13.36 -5.42
CA LEU A 46 10.08 -13.27 -5.12
C LEU A 46 10.52 -14.38 -4.15
N LEU A 47 9.79 -14.58 -3.06
CA LEU A 47 10.09 -15.58 -2.05
C LEU A 47 10.07 -17.00 -2.62
N GLU A 48 9.11 -17.29 -3.49
CA GLU A 48 8.98 -18.60 -4.13
C GLU A 48 10.06 -18.89 -5.18
N ARG A 49 10.43 -17.89 -5.98
CA ARG A 49 11.34 -18.05 -7.12
C ARG A 49 12.80 -17.94 -6.75
N ASP A 50 13.15 -16.94 -5.94
CA ASP A 50 14.53 -16.49 -5.79
C ASP A 50 15.12 -16.83 -4.41
N VAL A 51 14.29 -16.94 -3.37
CA VAL A 51 14.76 -17.05 -1.98
C VAL A 51 14.83 -18.50 -1.48
N ARG A 52 14.14 -19.46 -2.10
CA ARG A 52 14.13 -20.90 -1.74
C ARG A 52 13.86 -21.15 -0.25
N LEU A 53 12.65 -20.84 0.19
CA LEU A 53 12.23 -20.99 1.59
C LEU A 53 12.22 -22.45 2.05
N THR A 54 12.64 -22.68 3.29
CA THR A 54 12.39 -23.95 3.98
C THR A 54 10.90 -24.10 4.35
N PRO A 55 10.39 -25.31 4.60
CA PRO A 55 9.01 -25.52 5.04
C PRO A 55 8.66 -24.73 6.31
N ALA A 56 9.57 -24.64 7.28
CA ALA A 56 9.37 -23.88 8.51
C ALA A 56 9.26 -22.37 8.24
N GLN A 57 10.14 -21.82 7.38
CA GLN A 57 10.06 -20.42 6.96
C GLN A 57 8.76 -20.11 6.23
N LYS A 58 8.33 -21.01 5.34
CA LYS A 58 7.06 -20.84 4.62
C LYS A 58 5.87 -20.74 5.59
N THR A 59 5.78 -21.64 6.57
CA THR A 59 4.73 -21.60 7.59
C THR A 59 4.74 -20.26 8.38
N SER A 60 5.93 -19.78 8.78
CA SER A 60 6.07 -18.53 9.49
C SER A 60 5.66 -17.32 8.64
N ILE A 61 6.05 -17.31 7.38
CA ILE A 61 5.72 -16.24 6.42
C ILE A 61 4.22 -16.25 6.09
N ASP A 62 3.59 -17.41 5.95
CA ASP A 62 2.14 -17.53 5.74
C ASP A 62 1.35 -16.93 6.92
N ALA A 63 1.81 -17.14 8.16
CA ALA A 63 1.21 -16.50 9.33
C ALA A 63 1.37 -14.97 9.32
N ILE A 64 2.54 -14.46 8.89
CA ILE A 64 2.81 -13.02 8.72
C ILE A 64 1.88 -12.43 7.65
N ASN A 65 1.76 -13.10 6.49
CA ASN A 65 0.89 -12.70 5.39
C ASN A 65 -0.59 -12.63 5.80
N THR A 66 -1.04 -13.62 6.57
CA THR A 66 -2.43 -13.67 7.09
C THR A 66 -2.71 -12.49 8.01
N ARG A 67 -1.77 -12.18 8.93
CA ARG A 67 -1.90 -11.03 9.83
C ARG A 67 -1.92 -9.72 9.06
N TYR A 68 -0.99 -9.53 8.14
CA TYR A 68 -0.91 -8.36 7.28
C TYR A 68 -2.22 -8.13 6.51
N THR A 69 -2.73 -9.16 5.84
CA THR A 69 -3.97 -9.08 5.06
C THR A 69 -5.15 -8.63 5.92
N ARG A 70 -5.27 -9.16 7.13
CA ARG A 70 -6.35 -8.77 8.06
C ARG A 70 -6.24 -7.29 8.46
N GLN A 71 -5.05 -6.86 8.85
CA GLN A 71 -4.81 -5.47 9.28
C GLN A 71 -5.00 -4.49 8.11
N ARG A 72 -4.48 -4.84 6.93
CA ARG A 72 -4.67 -4.04 5.71
C ARG A 72 -6.16 -3.88 5.37
N ASN A 73 -6.94 -4.96 5.40
CA ASN A 73 -8.36 -4.88 5.11
C ASN A 73 -9.11 -3.99 6.10
N GLN A 74 -8.75 -4.03 7.37
CA GLN A 74 -9.31 -3.13 8.38
C GLN A 74 -8.98 -1.66 8.08
N LEU A 75 -7.71 -1.35 7.78
CA LEU A 75 -7.30 0.02 7.43
C LEU A 75 -7.94 0.50 6.13
N MET A 76 -8.10 -0.38 5.14
CA MET A 76 -8.81 -0.05 3.90
C MET A 76 -10.28 0.28 4.16
N SER A 77 -10.96 -0.48 5.03
CA SER A 77 -12.34 -0.16 5.45
C SER A 77 -12.41 1.22 6.13
N ASN A 78 -11.47 1.50 7.03
CA ASN A 78 -11.38 2.80 7.70
C ASN A 78 -11.13 3.93 6.69
N LEU A 79 -10.28 3.71 5.68
CA LEU A 79 -10.02 4.69 4.62
C LEU A 79 -11.28 4.99 3.80
N TYR A 80 -12.09 3.96 3.50
CA TYR A 80 -13.38 4.16 2.83
C TYR A 80 -14.31 5.07 3.65
N MET A 81 -14.41 4.82 4.95
CA MET A 81 -15.24 5.65 5.85
C MET A 81 -14.70 7.08 5.94
N ALA A 82 -13.38 7.26 6.07
CA ALA A 82 -12.76 8.58 6.12
C ALA A 82 -12.97 9.38 4.83
N ARG A 83 -12.97 8.74 3.66
CA ARG A 83 -13.29 9.38 2.38
C ARG A 83 -14.75 9.84 2.32
N ALA A 84 -15.68 9.01 2.80
CA ALA A 84 -17.08 9.40 2.86
C ALA A 84 -17.30 10.61 3.80
N GLN A 85 -16.62 10.62 4.95
CA GLN A 85 -16.63 11.75 5.88
C GLN A 85 -16.07 13.02 5.23
N LEU A 86 -14.95 12.93 4.52
CA LEU A 86 -14.38 14.06 3.78
C LEU A 86 -15.35 14.57 2.72
N GLY A 87 -15.97 13.68 1.96
CA GLY A 87 -16.98 14.05 0.96
C GLY A 87 -18.17 14.78 1.58
N GLY A 88 -18.68 14.28 2.71
CA GLY A 88 -19.75 14.93 3.47
C GLY A 88 -19.35 16.33 3.97
N ALA A 89 -18.24 16.42 4.70
CA ALA A 89 -17.76 17.70 5.26
C ALA A 89 -17.45 18.75 4.17
N PHE A 90 -16.92 18.32 3.03
CA PHE A 90 -16.64 19.23 1.92
C PHE A 90 -17.91 19.68 1.19
N SER A 91 -18.89 18.78 1.02
CA SER A 91 -20.14 19.10 0.31
C SER A 91 -21.02 20.14 1.02
N GLU A 92 -20.90 20.28 2.32
CA GLU A 92 -21.70 21.24 3.10
C GLU A 92 -21.40 22.72 2.74
N ASN A 93 -20.11 23.04 2.53
CA ASN A 93 -19.66 24.42 2.36
C ASN A 93 -18.74 24.64 1.15
N MET A 94 -18.33 23.58 0.45
CA MET A 94 -17.34 23.60 -0.66
C MET A 94 -16.06 24.41 -0.29
N SER A 95 -15.61 24.29 0.96
CA SER A 95 -14.51 25.07 1.53
C SER A 95 -13.61 24.25 2.43
N LEU A 96 -12.43 24.77 2.72
CA LEU A 96 -11.51 24.23 3.73
C LEU A 96 -11.95 24.61 5.16
N SER A 97 -13.18 24.27 5.51
CA SER A 97 -13.72 24.41 6.87
C SER A 97 -12.94 23.53 7.86
N ASP A 98 -13.12 23.75 9.16
CA ASP A 98 -12.44 22.95 10.17
C ASP A 98 -12.86 21.47 10.12
N PRO A 99 -14.15 21.10 9.92
CA PRO A 99 -14.52 19.70 9.66
C PRO A 99 -13.85 19.09 8.43
N THR A 100 -13.70 19.88 7.34
CA THR A 100 -12.99 19.42 6.13
C THR A 100 -11.52 19.13 6.41
N LYS A 101 -10.84 20.03 7.16
CA LYS A 101 -9.44 19.84 7.55
C LYS A 101 -9.24 18.63 8.47
N GLU A 102 -10.15 18.42 9.42
CA GLU A 102 -10.14 17.26 10.31
C GLU A 102 -10.30 15.95 9.52
N ALA A 103 -11.24 15.91 8.59
CA ALA A 103 -11.44 14.74 7.73
C ALA A 103 -10.21 14.44 6.85
N ILE A 104 -9.53 15.47 6.32
CA ILE A 104 -8.26 15.34 5.60
C ILE A 104 -7.20 14.74 6.51
N SER A 105 -7.03 15.27 7.73
CA SER A 105 -6.04 14.80 8.69
C SER A 105 -6.27 13.33 9.07
N ASN A 106 -7.53 12.95 9.31
CA ASN A 106 -7.90 11.56 9.58
C ASN A 106 -7.52 10.63 8.42
N MET A 107 -7.84 11.03 7.19
CA MET A 107 -7.48 10.25 6.00
C MET A 107 -5.96 10.11 5.85
N GLN A 108 -5.19 11.18 6.09
CA GLN A 108 -3.73 11.16 6.03
C GLN A 108 -3.13 10.20 7.06
N THR A 109 -3.68 10.16 8.28
CA THR A 109 -3.27 9.22 9.32
C THR A 109 -3.45 7.78 8.86
N ILE A 110 -4.62 7.43 8.33
CA ILE A 110 -4.90 6.07 7.86
C ILE A 110 -3.97 5.66 6.71
N VAL A 111 -3.67 6.58 5.80
CA VAL A 111 -2.72 6.34 4.70
C VAL A 111 -1.31 6.11 5.26
N GLY A 112 -0.88 6.88 6.24
CA GLY A 112 0.39 6.68 6.94
C GLY A 112 0.47 5.32 7.64
N ASP A 113 -0.62 4.88 8.27
CA ASP A 113 -0.73 3.57 8.90
C ASP A 113 -0.62 2.43 7.89
N LEU A 114 -1.24 2.57 6.71
CA LEU A 114 -1.12 1.59 5.61
C LEU A 114 0.32 1.48 5.11
N GLN A 115 1.02 2.61 4.95
CA GLN A 115 2.44 2.62 4.57
C GLN A 115 3.31 1.94 5.63
N THR A 116 3.11 2.30 6.89
CA THR A 116 3.84 1.72 8.03
C THR A 116 3.59 0.21 8.12
N LEU A 117 2.33 -0.22 7.98
CA LEU A 117 1.97 -1.64 7.96
C LEU A 117 2.70 -2.40 6.83
N THR A 118 2.79 -1.80 5.65
CA THR A 118 3.48 -2.40 4.50
C THR A 118 4.97 -2.56 4.76
N ILE A 119 5.63 -1.55 5.28
CA ILE A 119 7.07 -1.62 5.62
C ILE A 119 7.31 -2.62 6.76
N SER A 120 6.45 -2.62 7.80
CA SER A 120 6.54 -3.60 8.88
C SER A 120 6.40 -5.03 8.37
N HIS A 121 5.49 -5.29 7.43
CA HIS A 121 5.33 -6.58 6.79
C HIS A 121 6.61 -7.04 6.07
N ILE A 122 7.26 -6.15 5.32
CA ILE A 122 8.54 -6.42 4.65
C ILE A 122 9.62 -6.79 5.67
N VAL A 123 9.72 -6.05 6.77
CA VAL A 123 10.69 -6.30 7.84
C VAL A 123 10.40 -7.60 8.57
N ASP A 124 9.15 -7.92 8.85
CA ASP A 124 8.74 -9.17 9.50
C ASP A 124 9.12 -10.40 8.66
N ILE A 125 8.87 -10.36 7.35
CA ILE A 125 9.30 -11.43 6.42
C ILE A 125 10.83 -11.56 6.43
N ARG A 126 11.55 -10.44 6.30
CA ARG A 126 13.02 -10.43 6.35
C ARG A 126 13.56 -11.09 7.61
N GLY A 127 12.89 -10.89 8.74
CA GLY A 127 13.23 -11.51 10.03
C GLY A 127 13.21 -13.04 10.02
N GLN A 128 12.44 -13.67 9.13
CA GLN A 128 12.35 -15.12 8.99
C GLN A 128 13.42 -15.73 8.06
N LEU A 129 14.18 -14.89 7.35
CA LEU A 129 15.14 -15.33 6.33
C LEU A 129 16.53 -15.55 6.94
N ALA A 130 17.27 -16.54 6.39
CA ALA A 130 18.67 -16.75 6.69
C ALA A 130 19.56 -15.62 6.09
N PRO A 131 20.79 -15.41 6.57
CA PRO A 131 21.63 -14.28 6.13
C PRO A 131 21.86 -14.21 4.62
N ASP A 132 22.08 -15.32 3.94
CA ASP A 132 22.23 -15.44 2.50
C ASP A 132 20.94 -15.10 1.74
N GLN A 133 19.81 -15.56 2.24
CA GLN A 133 18.49 -15.24 1.71
C GLN A 133 18.15 -13.76 1.86
N ARG A 134 18.53 -13.12 2.99
CA ARG A 134 18.29 -11.69 3.23
C ARG A 134 18.94 -10.82 2.17
N HIS A 135 20.14 -11.13 1.73
CA HIS A 135 20.83 -10.34 0.72
C HIS A 135 20.03 -10.28 -0.59
N ILE A 136 19.52 -11.41 -1.06
CA ILE A 136 18.67 -11.50 -2.26
C ILE A 136 17.36 -10.72 -2.07
N TYR A 137 16.73 -10.94 -0.91
CA TYR A 137 15.47 -10.28 -0.56
C TYR A 137 15.61 -8.75 -0.51
N ASP A 138 16.60 -8.24 0.19
CA ASP A 138 16.86 -6.81 0.38
C ASP A 138 17.07 -6.11 -0.97
N GLN A 139 17.90 -6.68 -1.87
CA GLN A 139 18.11 -6.13 -3.21
C GLN A 139 16.81 -6.01 -3.99
N LYS A 140 16.00 -7.06 -4.00
CA LYS A 140 14.75 -7.12 -4.77
C LYS A 140 13.68 -6.20 -4.21
N VAL A 141 13.57 -6.11 -2.89
CA VAL A 141 12.62 -5.17 -2.24
C VAL A 141 12.99 -3.73 -2.57
N VAL A 142 14.27 -3.35 -2.48
CA VAL A 142 14.72 -2.00 -2.86
C VAL A 142 14.43 -1.72 -4.33
N GLU A 143 14.71 -2.68 -5.22
CA GLU A 143 14.41 -2.55 -6.66
C GLU A 143 12.91 -2.33 -6.91
N MET A 144 12.04 -3.07 -6.21
CA MET A 144 10.59 -2.88 -6.32
C MET A 144 10.13 -1.50 -5.84
N LEU A 145 10.61 -1.07 -4.67
CA LEU A 145 10.26 0.25 -4.12
C LEU A 145 10.74 1.42 -4.99
N MET A 146 11.84 1.22 -5.75
CA MET A 146 12.35 2.25 -6.66
C MET A 146 11.65 2.25 -8.03
N ARG A 147 11.11 1.11 -8.48
CA ARG A 147 10.38 1.00 -9.75
C ARG A 147 9.03 1.72 -9.74
N ASP A 148 8.37 1.73 -8.58
CA ASP A 148 7.07 2.38 -8.41
C ASP A 148 7.18 3.90 -8.20
N THR A 149 8.38 4.47 -8.40
CA THR A 149 8.60 5.92 -8.41
C THR A 149 8.48 6.40 -9.85
N PRO A 150 7.39 7.12 -10.23
CA PRO A 150 7.19 7.65 -11.57
C PRO A 150 8.21 8.72 -11.94
#